data_c090faad12bf71dc1424139743ddb89d
#
_entry.id   c090faad12bf71dc1424139743ddb89d
#
_cell.length_a   1.000
_cell.length_b   1.000
_cell.length_c   1.000
_cell.angle_alpha   90.00
_cell.angle_beta   90.00
_cell.angle_gamma   90.00
#
_symmetry.space_group_name_H-M   'P 1'
#
loop_
_entity.id
_entity.type
_entity.pdbx_description
1 polymer ?
#
loop_
_entity_poly.entity_id
_entity_poly.type
_entity_poly.pdbx_seq_one_letter_code
_entity_poly.pdbx_strand_id
1 'polypeptide(L)'
;HQKAKQAIDNGYFKKGILPIEINETYINEKNKRANRTYTIDTDEGVRADTTIEALAKLKPAFAVKGSVTAGNSSQTSDGSSFVMVMSEKLMNSLGLKPIGRLVNCASAGVHPRIMGIGPIAAVPKVLKQAGMTQDQIDLFELNEAFASQSLAVIRTLNLDINKVNINGGAIALGH
;
A
#
# COMPACT_ATOMS: atom_id res chain seq x y z
N HIS A 1 -9.50 -4.20 -2.39
CA HIS A 1 -9.87 -3.92 -3.80
C HIS A 1 -11.07 -2.96 -3.89
N GLN A 2 -12.17 -3.20 -3.18
CA GLN A 2 -13.36 -2.32 -3.23
C GLN A 2 -13.05 -0.92 -2.70
N LYS A 3 -12.32 -0.78 -1.58
CA LYS A 3 -11.84 0.52 -1.08
C LYS A 3 -10.96 1.24 -2.11
N ALA A 4 -10.01 0.53 -2.72
CA ALA A 4 -9.12 1.10 -3.74
C ALA A 4 -9.90 1.56 -4.98
N LYS A 5 -10.84 0.74 -5.46
CA LYS A 5 -11.71 1.13 -6.60
C LYS A 5 -12.50 2.40 -6.29
N GLN A 6 -13.13 2.46 -5.12
CA GLN A 6 -13.87 3.65 -4.69
C GLN A 6 -12.97 4.89 -4.60
N ALA A 7 -11.75 4.74 -4.07
CA ALA A 7 -10.79 5.84 -3.99
C ALA A 7 -10.35 6.35 -5.36
N ILE A 8 -10.15 5.44 -6.34
CA ILE A 8 -9.85 5.77 -7.73
C ILE A 8 -11.02 6.52 -8.35
N ASP A 9 -12.26 6.01 -8.23
CA ASP A 9 -13.46 6.62 -8.80
C ASP A 9 -13.71 8.03 -8.23
N ASN A 10 -13.44 8.21 -6.94
CA ASN A 10 -13.54 9.51 -6.29
C ASN A 10 -12.35 10.45 -6.60
N GLY A 11 -11.34 9.98 -7.34
CA GLY A 11 -10.18 10.77 -7.74
C GLY A 11 -9.21 11.09 -6.60
N TYR A 12 -9.22 10.35 -5.50
CA TYR A 12 -8.37 10.62 -4.33
C TYR A 12 -6.88 10.53 -4.63
N PHE A 13 -6.49 9.70 -5.60
CA PHE A 13 -5.09 9.52 -5.99
C PHE A 13 -4.60 10.51 -7.08
N LYS A 14 -5.51 11.23 -7.76
CA LYS A 14 -5.15 12.09 -8.91
C LYS A 14 -4.05 13.11 -8.63
N LYS A 15 -4.00 13.64 -7.42
CA LYS A 15 -2.97 14.64 -7.03
C LYS A 15 -1.61 14.04 -6.74
N GLY A 16 -1.55 12.74 -6.43
CA GLY A 16 -0.32 12.02 -6.08
C GLY A 16 0.28 11.24 -7.25
N ILE A 17 -0.48 11.01 -8.31
CA ILE A 17 -0.03 10.25 -9.47
C ILE A 17 0.57 11.18 -10.51
N LEU A 18 1.80 10.86 -10.94
CA LEU A 18 2.44 11.46 -12.10
C LEU A 18 2.24 10.51 -13.29
N PRO A 19 1.43 10.89 -14.30
CA PRO A 19 1.24 10.05 -15.48
C PRO A 19 2.55 9.84 -16.24
N ILE A 20 2.79 8.61 -16.68
CA ILE A 20 4.00 8.23 -17.41
C ILE A 20 3.61 7.75 -18.81
N GLU A 21 4.19 8.34 -19.84
CA GLU A 21 4.07 7.86 -21.21
C GLU A 21 5.01 6.67 -21.44
N ILE A 22 4.46 5.57 -21.90
CA ILE A 22 5.18 4.34 -22.23
C ILE A 22 5.22 4.16 -23.74
N ASN A 23 6.43 3.98 -24.27
CA ASN A 23 6.68 3.61 -25.65
C ASN A 23 7.13 2.14 -25.69
N GLU A 24 6.24 1.26 -26.05
CA GLU A 24 6.48 -0.19 -26.05
C GLU A 24 6.62 -0.74 -27.46
N THR A 25 7.65 -1.59 -27.64
CA THR A 25 7.80 -2.41 -28.84
C THR A 25 7.36 -3.83 -28.52
N TYR A 26 6.40 -4.37 -29.24
CA TYR A 26 5.85 -5.70 -29.02
C TYR A 26 5.72 -6.49 -30.32
N ILE A 27 5.46 -7.77 -30.22
CA ILE A 27 5.14 -8.62 -31.36
C ILE A 27 3.62 -8.72 -31.48
N ASN A 28 3.09 -8.26 -32.60
CA ASN A 28 1.64 -8.28 -32.85
C ASN A 28 1.13 -9.66 -33.27
N GLU A 29 -0.18 -9.81 -33.40
CA GLU A 29 -0.85 -11.07 -33.79
C GLU A 29 -0.38 -11.63 -35.15
N LYS A 30 0.16 -10.78 -36.03
CA LYS A 30 0.75 -11.20 -37.33
C LYS A 30 2.23 -11.56 -37.20
N ASN A 31 2.72 -11.77 -35.97
CA ASN A 31 4.11 -12.10 -35.65
C ASN A 31 5.12 -11.05 -36.20
N LYS A 32 4.71 -9.78 -36.27
CA LYS A 32 5.54 -8.65 -36.71
C LYS A 32 5.80 -7.70 -35.56
N ARG A 33 6.97 -7.09 -35.56
CA ARG A 33 7.32 -6.01 -34.63
C ARG A 33 6.40 -4.82 -34.84
N ALA A 34 5.81 -4.32 -33.77
CA ALA A 34 4.94 -3.15 -33.77
C ALA A 34 5.27 -2.28 -32.54
N ASN A 35 4.94 -1.00 -32.61
CA ASN A 35 5.12 -0.06 -31.51
C ASN A 35 3.75 0.46 -31.08
N ARG A 36 3.60 0.70 -29.78
CA ARG A 36 2.46 1.42 -29.23
C ARG A 36 2.94 2.43 -28.19
N THR A 37 2.21 3.52 -28.08
CA THR A 37 2.40 4.54 -27.05
C THR A 37 1.11 4.61 -26.24
N TYR A 38 1.25 4.59 -24.92
CA TYR A 38 0.11 4.74 -24.01
C TYR A 38 0.58 5.40 -22.69
N THR A 39 -0.37 5.92 -21.93
CA THR A 39 -0.08 6.55 -20.62
C THR A 39 -0.54 5.64 -19.50
N ILE A 40 0.32 5.47 -18.49
CA ILE A 40 -0.02 4.84 -17.21
C ILE A 40 -0.26 5.95 -16.19
N ASP A 41 -1.48 6.03 -15.67
CA ASP A 41 -1.92 7.03 -14.70
C ASP A 41 -2.81 6.44 -13.60
N THR A 42 -2.95 5.13 -13.56
CA THR A 42 -3.82 4.42 -12.63
C THR A 42 -3.22 3.06 -12.28
N ASP A 43 -3.39 2.62 -11.03
CA ASP A 43 -2.97 1.29 -10.60
C ASP A 43 -3.76 0.20 -11.34
N GLU A 44 -3.05 -0.66 -12.07
CA GLU A 44 -3.64 -1.70 -12.93
C GLU A 44 -4.14 -2.92 -12.14
N GLY A 45 -3.68 -3.09 -10.90
CA GLY A 45 -3.96 -4.28 -10.08
C GLY A 45 -5.31 -4.30 -9.38
N VAL A 46 -6.06 -3.20 -9.43
CA VAL A 46 -7.34 -3.09 -8.73
C VAL A 46 -8.43 -3.91 -9.43
N ARG A 47 -9.04 -4.83 -8.68
CA ARG A 47 -10.10 -5.72 -9.16
C ARG A 47 -11.43 -5.37 -8.49
N ALA A 48 -12.28 -4.64 -9.20
CA ALA A 48 -13.59 -4.20 -8.72
C ALA A 48 -14.56 -5.36 -8.47
N ASP A 49 -14.37 -6.47 -9.18
CA ASP A 49 -15.19 -7.69 -9.14
C ASP A 49 -14.75 -8.69 -8.06
N THR A 50 -13.84 -8.31 -7.17
CA THR A 50 -13.37 -9.17 -6.08
C THR A 50 -14.51 -9.52 -5.13
N THR A 51 -14.77 -10.82 -4.96
CA THR A 51 -15.73 -11.39 -4.01
C THR A 51 -15.10 -12.52 -3.20
N ILE A 52 -15.71 -12.89 -2.09
CA ILE A 52 -15.25 -14.02 -1.26
C ILE A 52 -15.28 -15.32 -2.06
N GLU A 53 -16.29 -15.52 -2.89
CA GLU A 53 -16.46 -16.69 -3.73
C GLU A 53 -15.37 -16.78 -4.82
N ALA A 54 -14.99 -15.65 -5.39
CA ALA A 54 -13.87 -15.56 -6.34
C ALA A 54 -12.53 -15.87 -5.66
N LEU A 55 -12.29 -15.31 -4.48
CA LEU A 55 -11.08 -15.57 -3.70
C LEU A 55 -10.97 -17.03 -3.25
N ALA A 56 -12.08 -17.65 -2.87
CA ALA A 56 -12.10 -19.06 -2.45
C ALA A 56 -11.68 -20.05 -3.55
N LYS A 57 -11.77 -19.67 -4.82
CA LYS A 57 -11.36 -20.50 -5.98
C LYS A 57 -9.86 -20.43 -6.27
N LEU A 58 -9.15 -19.51 -5.65
CA LEU A 58 -7.71 -19.32 -5.91
C LEU A 58 -6.89 -20.44 -5.29
N LYS A 59 -5.92 -20.93 -6.05
CA LYS A 59 -5.00 -21.96 -5.58
C LYS A 59 -3.92 -21.37 -4.67
N PRO A 60 -3.47 -22.13 -3.63
CA PRO A 60 -2.31 -21.76 -2.85
C PRO A 60 -1.07 -21.52 -3.71
N ALA A 61 -0.32 -20.44 -3.40
CA ALA A 61 0.84 -20.04 -4.19
C ALA A 61 2.15 -20.72 -3.75
N PHE A 62 2.28 -21.08 -2.46
CA PHE A 62 3.56 -21.52 -1.90
C PHE A 62 3.57 -22.97 -1.39
N ALA A 63 2.45 -23.50 -0.97
CA ALA A 63 2.35 -24.86 -0.46
C ALA A 63 1.06 -25.54 -0.94
N VAL A 64 1.12 -26.83 -1.20
CA VAL A 64 -0.01 -27.62 -1.78
C VAL A 64 -1.31 -27.48 -0.98
N LYS A 65 -1.21 -27.37 0.35
CA LYS A 65 -2.37 -27.15 1.26
C LYS A 65 -2.23 -25.83 2.04
N GLY A 66 -1.57 -24.84 1.41
CA GLY A 66 -1.37 -23.52 2.02
C GLY A 66 -2.63 -22.65 1.96
N SER A 67 -2.62 -21.58 2.73
CA SER A 67 -3.70 -20.57 2.78
C SER A 67 -3.35 -19.29 2.04
N VAL A 68 -2.10 -19.11 1.62
CA VAL A 68 -1.66 -17.91 0.90
C VAL A 68 -1.89 -18.08 -0.58
N THR A 69 -2.63 -17.14 -1.17
CA THR A 69 -3.01 -17.12 -2.59
C THR A 69 -2.69 -15.77 -3.20
N ALA A 70 -2.79 -15.64 -4.51
CA ALA A 70 -2.65 -14.35 -5.20
C ALA A 70 -3.68 -13.31 -4.72
N GLY A 71 -4.84 -13.74 -4.19
CA GLY A 71 -5.90 -12.84 -3.74
C GLY A 71 -5.72 -12.29 -2.33
N ASN A 72 -4.78 -12.82 -1.55
CA ASN A 72 -4.51 -12.37 -0.18
C ASN A 72 -3.04 -12.01 0.07
N SER A 73 -2.32 -11.72 -1.02
CA SER A 73 -0.93 -11.28 -1.04
C SER A 73 -0.81 -9.96 -1.77
N SER A 74 0.19 -9.15 -1.42
CA SER A 74 0.52 -7.95 -2.19
C SER A 74 0.95 -8.30 -3.61
N GLN A 75 0.77 -7.36 -4.50
CA GLN A 75 1.17 -7.51 -5.90
C GLN A 75 2.67 -7.35 -6.06
N THR A 76 3.25 -8.03 -7.03
CA THR A 76 4.58 -7.71 -7.56
C THR A 76 4.38 -6.61 -8.59
N SER A 77 4.77 -5.38 -8.26
CA SER A 77 4.54 -4.21 -9.09
C SER A 77 5.76 -3.30 -9.11
N ASP A 78 5.97 -2.64 -10.24
CA ASP A 78 6.95 -1.57 -10.35
C ASP A 78 6.31 -0.26 -9.89
N GLY A 79 7.06 0.54 -9.15
CA GLY A 79 6.55 1.80 -8.65
C GLY A 79 7.66 2.69 -8.11
N SER A 80 7.38 3.97 -8.05
CA SER A 80 8.29 4.97 -7.50
C SER A 80 7.50 6.06 -6.80
N SER A 81 7.95 6.50 -5.64
CA SER A 81 7.39 7.65 -4.97
C SER A 81 8.49 8.56 -4.42
N PHE A 82 8.23 9.86 -4.45
CA PHE A 82 9.17 10.85 -3.97
C PHE A 82 8.50 11.81 -3.00
N VAL A 83 9.15 12.06 -1.88
CA VAL A 83 8.77 13.11 -0.94
C VAL A 83 9.99 13.96 -0.63
N MET A 84 9.79 15.27 -0.53
CA MET A 84 10.84 16.19 -0.10
C MET A 84 10.72 16.44 1.40
N VAL A 85 11.76 16.11 2.14
CA VAL A 85 11.84 16.34 3.58
C VAL A 85 12.79 17.49 3.84
N MET A 86 12.36 18.48 4.62
CA MET A 86 13.18 19.64 4.96
C MET A 86 12.86 20.16 6.37
N SER A 87 13.73 21.01 6.91
CA SER A 87 13.46 21.68 8.17
C SER A 87 12.38 22.76 8.01
N GLU A 88 11.62 23.02 9.07
CA GLU A 88 10.64 24.10 9.11
C GLU A 88 11.27 25.45 8.76
N LYS A 89 12.49 25.71 9.22
CA LYS A 89 13.24 26.92 8.89
C LYS A 89 13.43 27.10 7.39
N LEU A 90 13.87 26.04 6.69
CA LEU A 90 14.06 26.08 5.24
C LEU A 90 12.73 26.23 4.50
N MET A 91 11.71 25.48 4.92
CA MET A 91 10.36 25.56 4.35
C MET A 91 9.83 27.01 4.41
N ASN A 92 9.95 27.66 5.58
CA ASN A 92 9.52 29.04 5.77
C ASN A 92 10.32 30.01 4.90
N SER A 93 11.65 29.84 4.79
CA SER A 93 12.51 30.69 3.96
C SER A 93 12.20 30.59 2.46
N LEU A 94 11.67 29.45 2.01
CA LEU A 94 11.26 29.22 0.63
C LEU A 94 9.78 29.55 0.38
N GLY A 95 9.03 29.96 1.39
CA GLY A 95 7.59 30.24 1.28
C GLY A 95 6.75 29.00 0.90
N LEU A 96 7.21 27.80 1.24
CA LEU A 96 6.54 26.54 0.88
C LEU A 96 5.45 26.18 1.90
N LYS A 97 4.37 25.58 1.40
CA LYS A 97 3.31 25.03 2.24
C LYS A 97 3.56 23.53 2.46
N PRO A 98 3.70 23.02 3.69
CA PRO A 98 3.93 21.61 3.95
C PRO A 98 2.67 20.79 3.69
N ILE A 99 2.84 19.53 3.30
CA ILE A 99 1.77 18.53 3.24
C ILE A 99 1.50 17.98 4.65
N GLY A 100 2.56 17.79 5.43
CA GLY A 100 2.50 17.27 6.79
C GLY A 100 3.81 17.48 7.53
N ARG A 101 3.84 17.05 8.78
CA ARG A 101 5.03 17.07 9.63
C ARG A 101 5.36 15.65 10.10
N LEU A 102 6.60 15.20 9.92
CA LEU A 102 7.08 13.98 10.55
C LEU A 102 7.22 14.23 12.07
N VAL A 103 6.39 13.55 12.85
CA VAL A 103 6.40 13.67 14.31
C VAL A 103 7.49 12.79 14.91
N ASN A 104 7.48 11.49 14.54
CA ASN A 104 8.46 10.53 15.03
C ASN A 104 8.56 9.33 14.11
N CYS A 105 9.60 8.52 14.28
CA CYS A 105 9.76 7.21 13.64
C CYS A 105 10.42 6.23 14.61
N ALA A 106 10.10 4.95 14.48
CA ALA A 106 10.73 3.91 15.27
C ALA A 106 10.87 2.60 14.48
N SER A 107 11.95 1.87 14.75
CA SER A 107 12.16 0.52 14.26
C SER A 107 12.15 -0.46 15.42
N ALA A 108 11.69 -1.68 15.15
CA ALA A 108 11.75 -2.78 16.11
C ALA A 108 12.15 -4.07 15.40
N GLY A 109 13.05 -4.85 16.02
CA GLY A 109 13.41 -6.17 15.55
C GLY A 109 12.40 -7.20 16.01
N VAL A 110 12.09 -8.15 15.13
CA VAL A 110 11.28 -9.34 15.42
C VAL A 110 11.96 -10.56 14.82
N HIS A 111 11.54 -11.77 15.25
CA HIS A 111 12.11 -12.99 14.71
C HIS A 111 11.91 -13.07 13.19
N PRO A 112 12.94 -13.41 12.37
CA PRO A 112 12.86 -13.34 10.89
C PRO A 112 11.72 -14.14 10.27
N ARG A 113 11.35 -15.28 10.86
CA ARG A 113 10.24 -16.12 10.37
C ARG A 113 8.86 -15.46 10.48
N ILE A 114 8.73 -14.43 11.29
CA ILE A 114 7.48 -13.70 11.53
C ILE A 114 7.67 -12.19 11.30
N MET A 115 8.55 -11.81 10.37
CA MET A 115 8.87 -10.41 10.11
C MET A 115 7.64 -9.53 9.85
N GLY A 116 6.58 -10.09 9.27
CA GLY A 116 5.35 -9.37 8.94
C GLY A 116 4.62 -8.78 10.14
N ILE A 117 4.87 -9.29 11.36
CA ILE A 117 4.28 -8.71 12.58
C ILE A 117 5.13 -7.62 13.23
N GLY A 118 6.20 -7.17 12.57
CA GLY A 118 7.05 -6.06 13.05
C GLY A 118 6.30 -4.84 13.57
N PRO A 119 5.20 -4.40 12.91
CA PRO A 119 4.39 -3.28 13.40
C PRO A 119 3.85 -3.46 14.83
N ILE A 120 3.61 -4.69 15.29
CA ILE A 120 3.15 -4.97 16.67
C ILE A 120 4.17 -4.46 17.71
N ALA A 121 5.45 -4.54 17.39
CA ALA A 121 6.51 -4.04 18.26
C ALA A 121 6.85 -2.57 17.99
N ALA A 122 6.77 -2.11 16.74
CA ALA A 122 7.17 -0.76 16.34
C ALA A 122 6.11 0.31 16.69
N VAL A 123 4.82 0.01 16.53
CA VAL A 123 3.74 0.98 16.78
C VAL A 123 3.69 1.46 18.23
N PRO A 124 3.65 0.58 19.25
CA PRO A 124 3.70 1.03 20.64
C PRO A 124 4.96 1.84 20.98
N LYS A 125 6.10 1.46 20.36
CA LYS A 125 7.37 2.16 20.56
C LYS A 125 7.32 3.58 20.02
N VAL A 126 6.85 3.79 18.80
CA VAL A 126 6.77 5.14 18.18
C VAL A 126 5.75 6.01 18.92
N LEU A 127 4.61 5.47 19.32
CA LEU A 127 3.61 6.22 20.09
C LEU A 127 4.17 6.68 21.44
N LYS A 128 4.84 5.77 22.16
CA LYS A 128 5.51 6.13 23.41
C LYS A 128 6.56 7.24 23.22
N GLN A 129 7.37 7.16 22.18
CA GLN A 129 8.38 8.17 21.87
C GLN A 129 7.76 9.53 21.48
N ALA A 130 6.61 9.50 20.83
CA ALA A 130 5.86 10.70 20.45
C ALA A 130 5.02 11.29 21.60
N GLY A 131 4.93 10.58 22.74
CA GLY A 131 4.05 10.99 23.85
C GLY A 131 2.57 10.91 23.49
N MET A 132 2.20 10.00 22.57
CA MET A 132 0.84 9.83 22.06
C MET A 132 0.26 8.49 22.47
N THR A 133 -1.07 8.44 22.51
CA THR A 133 -1.85 7.21 22.68
C THR A 133 -2.46 6.77 21.33
N GLN A 134 -2.86 5.51 21.23
CA GLN A 134 -3.39 4.95 19.97
C GLN A 134 -4.72 5.59 19.56
N ASP A 135 -5.56 5.97 20.50
CA ASP A 135 -6.86 6.62 20.25
C ASP A 135 -6.73 8.03 19.65
N GLN A 136 -5.57 8.68 19.82
CA GLN A 136 -5.24 9.95 19.18
C GLN A 136 -4.84 9.81 17.71
N ILE A 137 -4.75 8.59 17.20
CA ILE A 137 -4.42 8.33 15.78
C ILE A 137 -5.72 8.21 14.98
N ASP A 138 -5.84 9.06 13.98
CA ASP A 138 -7.01 9.11 13.11
C ASP A 138 -6.99 8.03 12.04
N LEU A 139 -5.82 7.75 11.45
CA LEU A 139 -5.65 6.81 10.34
C LEU A 139 -4.38 5.98 10.51
N PHE A 140 -4.44 4.74 10.02
CA PHE A 140 -3.32 3.81 9.93
C PHE A 140 -3.14 3.37 8.48
N GLU A 141 -1.97 3.57 7.93
CA GLU A 141 -1.55 2.96 6.67
C GLU A 141 -0.64 1.78 6.99
N LEU A 142 -1.18 0.58 6.86
CA LEU A 142 -0.50 -0.68 7.15
C LEU A 142 -0.21 -1.40 5.84
N ASN A 143 1.09 -1.61 5.55
CA ASN A 143 1.47 -2.36 4.37
C ASN A 143 0.91 -3.79 4.41
N GLU A 144 0.12 -4.15 3.39
CA GLU A 144 -0.53 -5.44 3.24
C GLU A 144 0.36 -6.42 2.45
N ALA A 145 1.52 -6.77 3.00
CA ALA A 145 2.33 -7.82 2.38
C ALA A 145 1.51 -9.11 2.20
N PHE A 146 0.75 -9.48 3.25
CA PHE A 146 -0.25 -10.56 3.24
C PHE A 146 -1.45 -10.16 4.10
N ALA A 147 -2.65 -10.55 3.70
CA ALA A 147 -3.86 -10.29 4.48
C ALA A 147 -3.78 -10.89 5.90
N SER A 148 -3.23 -12.09 6.04
CA SER A 148 -3.05 -12.76 7.34
C SER A 148 -2.13 -11.98 8.27
N GLN A 149 -1.04 -11.43 7.75
CA GLN A 149 -0.11 -10.60 8.50
C GLN A 149 -0.79 -9.29 8.95
N SER A 150 -1.49 -8.61 8.06
CA SER A 150 -2.20 -7.36 8.37
C SER A 150 -3.28 -7.59 9.43
N LEU A 151 -4.06 -8.67 9.31
CA LEU A 151 -5.05 -9.05 10.30
C LEU A 151 -4.43 -9.38 11.66
N ALA A 152 -3.27 -10.05 11.69
CA ALA A 152 -2.55 -10.31 12.93
C ALA A 152 -2.15 -9.01 13.65
N VAL A 153 -1.63 -8.03 12.90
CA VAL A 153 -1.29 -6.69 13.44
C VAL A 153 -2.53 -5.98 13.95
N ILE A 154 -3.58 -5.87 13.14
CA ILE A 154 -4.84 -5.19 13.48
C ILE A 154 -5.44 -5.77 14.76
N ARG A 155 -5.53 -7.11 14.86
CA ARG A 155 -6.13 -7.79 16.01
C ARG A 155 -5.27 -7.65 17.28
N THR A 156 -3.95 -7.80 17.16
CA THR A 156 -3.04 -7.73 18.32
C THR A 156 -2.98 -6.33 18.90
N LEU A 157 -2.96 -5.30 18.03
CA LEU A 157 -2.97 -3.90 18.46
C LEU A 157 -4.39 -3.37 18.71
N ASN A 158 -5.43 -4.17 18.48
CA ASN A 158 -6.83 -3.75 18.60
C ASN A 158 -7.13 -2.47 17.82
N LEU A 159 -6.66 -2.40 16.57
CA LEU A 159 -6.91 -1.24 15.70
C LEU A 159 -8.35 -1.26 15.20
N ASP A 160 -8.97 -0.08 15.13
CA ASP A 160 -10.24 0.07 14.41
C ASP A 160 -10.01 -0.12 12.91
N ILE A 161 -10.56 -1.20 12.34
CA ILE A 161 -10.41 -1.55 10.92
C ILE A 161 -10.95 -0.46 9.97
N ASN A 162 -11.86 0.39 10.45
CA ASN A 162 -12.38 1.50 9.66
C ASN A 162 -11.39 2.66 9.53
N LYS A 163 -10.36 2.67 10.38
CA LYS A 163 -9.25 3.61 10.33
C LYS A 163 -8.03 3.06 9.58
N VAL A 164 -8.04 1.78 9.18
CA VAL A 164 -6.90 1.13 8.51
C VAL A 164 -7.13 1.07 7.01
N ASN A 165 -6.13 1.56 6.25
CA ASN A 165 -6.10 1.50 4.78
C ASN A 165 -7.44 1.93 4.17
N ILE A 166 -7.88 3.13 4.51
CA ILE A 166 -9.22 3.61 4.13
C ILE A 166 -9.42 3.72 2.62
N ASN A 167 -8.35 3.90 1.87
CA ASN A 167 -8.34 3.98 0.41
C ASN A 167 -7.83 2.71 -0.28
N GLY A 168 -7.80 1.59 0.44
CA GLY A 168 -7.18 0.34 -0.03
C GLY A 168 -5.71 0.25 0.37
N GLY A 169 -5.10 -0.89 0.13
CA GLY A 169 -3.69 -1.17 0.49
C GLY A 169 -2.98 -2.00 -0.57
N ALA A 170 -1.80 -2.51 -0.25
CA ALA A 170 -0.87 -3.15 -1.18
C ALA A 170 -1.41 -4.42 -1.88
N ILE A 171 -2.45 -5.05 -1.35
CA ILE A 171 -3.12 -6.18 -2.04
C ILE A 171 -3.83 -5.69 -3.31
N ALA A 172 -4.31 -4.45 -3.34
CA ALA A 172 -5.07 -3.88 -4.45
C ALA A 172 -4.27 -2.88 -5.27
N LEU A 173 -3.43 -2.09 -4.61
CA LEU A 173 -2.61 -1.05 -5.21
C LEU A 173 -1.17 -1.55 -5.43
N GLY A 174 -0.32 -0.77 -6.06
CA GLY A 174 1.11 -1.04 -6.14
C GLY A 174 1.77 -1.06 -4.75
N HIS A 175 2.72 -1.99 -4.55
CA HIS A 175 3.41 -2.21 -3.26
C HIS A 175 4.78 -1.57 -3.28
#